data_b163e318691913cf3c1f3879d194da64
#
_entry.id   b163e318691913cf3c1f3879d194da64
#
_cell.length_a   1.000
_cell.length_b   1.000
_cell.length_c   1.000
_cell.angle_alpha   90.00
_cell.angle_beta   90.00
_cell.angle_gamma   90.00
#
_symmetry.space_group_name_H-M   'P 1'
#
loop_
_entity.id
_entity.type
_entity.pdbx_description
1 polymer ?
#
loop_
_entity_poly.entity_id
_entity_poly.type
_entity_poly.pdbx_seq_one_letter_code
_entity_poly.pdbx_strand_id
1 'polypeptide(L)'
;GIKVIEWGKPVYRSAGVYAYFAFIKKELKQVRPDIFWEVNSIIPINLGGSFKTLITIHDMFPIQYVRYFGKIYSYYFKFNLGVTLRHTDMILYNSEQTKDDTEMYFPKAKKIPSCNAYIISNPLTRYVPPKDENYFLYVGNMEKRKGVDILVKAYRRYREEGGTRPLILAGNMQ
;
A
#
# COMPACT_ATOMS: atom_id res chain seq x y z
N GLY A 1 18.89 -9.04 -18.69
CA GLY A 1 17.90 -7.97 -18.97
C GLY A 1 16.63 -8.17 -18.16
N ILE A 2 15.79 -7.15 -18.05
CA ILE A 2 14.48 -7.23 -17.38
C ILE A 2 13.46 -7.72 -18.39
N LYS A 3 12.70 -8.78 -18.03
CA LYS A 3 11.55 -9.26 -18.79
C LYS A 3 10.28 -8.72 -18.12
N VAL A 4 9.48 -7.95 -18.86
CA VAL A 4 8.17 -7.46 -18.41
C VAL A 4 7.09 -8.41 -18.89
N ILE A 5 6.19 -8.83 -18.00
CA ILE A 5 5.03 -9.66 -18.31
C ILE A 5 3.80 -8.91 -17.79
N GLU A 6 2.91 -8.51 -18.70
CA GLU A 6 1.74 -7.69 -18.37
C GLU A 6 0.47 -8.54 -18.31
N TRP A 7 -0.35 -8.29 -17.29
CA TRP A 7 -1.68 -8.90 -17.19
C TRP A 7 -2.68 -8.30 -18.19
N GLY A 8 -2.55 -7.03 -18.50
CA GLY A 8 -3.32 -6.34 -19.53
C GLY A 8 -4.83 -6.21 -19.30
N LYS A 9 -5.36 -6.61 -18.14
CA LYS A 9 -6.79 -6.55 -17.80
C LYS A 9 -7.02 -5.86 -16.47
N PRO A 10 -8.08 -5.06 -16.32
CA PRO A 10 -8.41 -4.43 -15.05
C PRO A 10 -8.87 -5.46 -13.99
N VAL A 11 -8.46 -5.27 -12.74
CA VAL A 11 -8.76 -6.16 -11.59
C VAL A 11 -9.80 -5.49 -10.68
N TYR A 12 -10.98 -5.17 -11.23
CA TYR A 12 -11.97 -4.34 -10.51
C TYR A 12 -12.97 -5.09 -9.63
N ARG A 13 -13.01 -6.42 -9.66
CA ARG A 13 -13.98 -7.22 -8.87
C ARG A 13 -13.36 -8.55 -8.47
N SER A 14 -13.99 -9.23 -7.52
CA SER A 14 -13.53 -10.53 -7.00
C SER A 14 -13.13 -11.53 -8.09
N ALA A 15 -13.92 -11.66 -9.15
CA ALA A 15 -13.58 -12.51 -10.29
C ALA A 15 -12.26 -12.10 -10.98
N GLY A 16 -11.99 -10.79 -11.09
CA GLY A 16 -10.74 -10.27 -11.64
C GLY A 16 -9.53 -10.62 -10.76
N VAL A 17 -9.68 -10.59 -9.44
CA VAL A 17 -8.61 -10.99 -8.51
C VAL A 17 -8.27 -12.47 -8.67
N TYR A 18 -9.27 -13.34 -8.77
CA TYR A 18 -9.03 -14.78 -8.98
C TYR A 18 -8.36 -15.05 -10.34
N ALA A 19 -8.79 -14.36 -11.40
CA ALA A 19 -8.18 -14.48 -12.72
C ALA A 19 -6.71 -13.99 -12.72
N TYR A 20 -6.42 -12.88 -12.02
CA TYR A 20 -5.07 -12.38 -11.82
C TYR A 20 -4.20 -13.38 -11.03
N PHE A 21 -4.73 -13.97 -9.98
CA PHE A 21 -4.02 -15.00 -9.22
C PHE A 21 -3.73 -16.26 -10.05
N ALA A 22 -4.67 -16.67 -10.90
CA ALA A 22 -4.45 -17.78 -11.83
C ALA A 22 -3.35 -17.46 -12.86
N PHE A 23 -3.32 -16.22 -13.36
CA PHE A 23 -2.25 -15.74 -14.23
C PHE A 23 -0.89 -15.79 -13.55
N ILE A 24 -0.74 -15.22 -12.34
CA ILE A 24 0.52 -15.29 -11.58
C ILE A 24 0.98 -16.73 -11.41
N LYS A 25 0.09 -17.65 -11.02
CA LYS A 25 0.43 -19.07 -10.87
C LYS A 25 0.95 -19.69 -12.17
N LYS A 26 0.34 -19.35 -13.30
CA LYS A 26 0.77 -19.82 -14.62
C LYS A 26 2.18 -19.30 -14.94
N GLU A 27 2.41 -18.01 -14.75
CA GLU A 27 3.70 -17.37 -15.05
C GLU A 27 4.82 -17.92 -14.14
N LEU A 28 4.56 -18.10 -12.85
CA LEU A 28 5.54 -18.70 -11.92
C LEU A 28 5.96 -20.11 -12.29
N LYS A 29 5.03 -20.93 -12.83
CA LYS A 29 5.36 -22.26 -13.34
C LYS A 29 6.26 -22.23 -14.58
N GLN A 30 6.12 -21.19 -15.42
CA GLN A 30 6.93 -21.03 -16.63
C GLN A 30 8.29 -20.43 -16.31
N VAL A 31 8.33 -19.38 -15.50
CA VAL A 31 9.55 -18.62 -15.17
C VAL A 31 10.43 -19.39 -14.18
N ARG A 32 9.83 -20.14 -13.24
CA ARG A 32 10.53 -20.89 -12.17
C ARG A 32 11.56 -20.02 -11.44
N PRO A 33 11.14 -18.91 -10.81
CA PRO A 33 12.07 -18.02 -10.13
C PRO A 33 12.64 -18.66 -8.88
N ASP A 34 13.80 -18.21 -8.42
CA ASP A 34 14.35 -18.55 -7.10
C ASP A 34 13.61 -17.79 -5.99
N ILE A 35 13.17 -16.56 -6.27
CA ILE A 35 12.43 -15.69 -5.34
C ILE A 35 11.21 -15.12 -6.05
N PHE A 36 10.06 -15.24 -5.40
CA PHE A 36 8.84 -14.51 -5.76
C PHE A 36 8.60 -13.38 -4.76
N TRP A 37 8.66 -12.15 -5.22
CA TRP A 37 8.41 -10.97 -4.41
C TRP A 37 7.06 -10.36 -4.74
N GLU A 38 6.15 -10.40 -3.77
CA GLU A 38 4.86 -9.75 -3.85
C GLU A 38 4.89 -8.40 -3.12
N VAL A 39 4.64 -7.34 -3.88
CA VAL A 39 4.73 -5.97 -3.38
C VAL A 39 3.45 -5.44 -2.73
N ASN A 40 2.33 -6.20 -2.79
CA ASN A 40 1.01 -5.77 -2.31
C ASN A 40 0.44 -6.60 -1.14
N SER A 41 1.29 -7.23 -0.35
CA SER A 41 0.93 -7.92 0.90
C SER A 41 0.16 -9.23 0.77
N ILE A 42 -0.51 -9.55 -0.34
CA ILE A 42 -1.35 -10.75 -0.49
C ILE A 42 -0.92 -11.58 -1.68
N ILE A 43 -0.46 -12.80 -1.42
CA ILE A 43 -0.08 -13.77 -2.45
C ILE A 43 -1.25 -14.70 -2.80
N PRO A 44 -1.29 -15.23 -4.03
CA PRO A 44 -2.21 -16.31 -4.39
C PRO A 44 -2.01 -17.53 -3.51
N ILE A 45 -3.10 -18.13 -3.04
CA ILE A 45 -3.07 -19.38 -2.27
C ILE A 45 -2.55 -20.51 -3.16
N ASN A 46 -1.72 -21.39 -2.59
CA ASN A 46 -1.16 -22.56 -3.27
C ASN A 46 -0.41 -22.19 -4.56
N LEU A 47 0.59 -21.33 -4.46
CA LEU A 47 1.43 -20.98 -5.60
C LEU A 47 2.14 -22.19 -6.20
N GLY A 48 2.55 -23.14 -5.36
CA GLY A 48 3.29 -24.33 -5.74
C GLY A 48 4.62 -23.99 -6.41
N GLY A 49 5.70 -24.58 -5.99
CA GLY A 49 7.03 -24.30 -6.55
C GLY A 49 8.12 -24.34 -5.50
N SER A 50 9.37 -24.37 -5.95
CA SER A 50 10.56 -24.43 -5.10
C SER A 50 11.21 -23.05 -4.91
N PHE A 51 10.43 -21.98 -4.88
CA PHE A 51 10.94 -20.62 -4.72
C PHE A 51 10.68 -20.08 -3.31
N LYS A 52 11.48 -19.11 -2.91
CA LYS A 52 11.26 -18.34 -1.68
C LYS A 52 10.27 -17.23 -1.92
N THR A 53 9.42 -16.97 -0.93
CA THR A 53 8.38 -15.94 -1.01
C THR A 53 8.74 -14.76 -0.12
N LEU A 54 8.85 -13.60 -0.74
CA LEU A 54 9.06 -12.31 -0.10
C LEU A 54 7.80 -11.46 -0.29
N ILE A 55 7.31 -10.84 0.77
CA ILE A 55 6.18 -9.91 0.69
C ILE A 55 6.55 -8.54 1.25
N THR A 56 5.93 -7.49 0.72
CA THR A 56 5.99 -6.16 1.33
C THR A 56 4.65 -5.83 1.98
N ILE A 57 4.67 -5.48 3.27
CA ILE A 57 3.48 -4.99 3.97
C ILE A 57 3.60 -3.47 4.12
N HIS A 58 2.66 -2.74 3.52
CA HIS A 58 2.66 -1.28 3.51
C HIS A 58 1.94 -0.68 4.72
N ASP A 59 0.79 -1.24 5.07
CA ASP A 59 -0.01 -0.81 6.22
C ASP A 59 -1.02 -1.90 6.63
N MET A 60 -1.63 -1.69 7.79
CA MET A 60 -2.71 -2.51 8.32
C MET A 60 -4.05 -1.78 8.31
N PHE A 61 -4.16 -0.69 7.55
CA PHE A 61 -5.35 0.18 7.50
C PHE A 61 -6.66 -0.55 7.20
N PRO A 62 -6.72 -1.53 6.28
CA PRO A 62 -7.96 -2.26 6.06
C PRO A 62 -8.49 -2.97 7.31
N ILE A 63 -7.61 -3.35 8.24
CA ILE A 63 -7.99 -3.98 9.50
C ILE A 63 -8.26 -2.94 10.59
N GLN A 64 -7.44 -1.88 10.67
CA GLN A 64 -7.54 -0.84 11.69
C GLN A 64 -8.75 0.06 11.46
N TYR A 65 -9.04 0.39 10.23
CA TYR A 65 -10.06 1.37 9.86
C TYR A 65 -11.21 0.76 9.07
N VAL A 66 -11.84 -0.28 9.63
CA VAL A 66 -12.98 -1.00 9.03
C VAL A 66 -14.10 -0.06 8.55
N ARG A 67 -14.29 1.07 9.25
CA ARG A 67 -15.28 2.09 8.91
C ARG A 67 -15.05 2.70 7.52
N TYR A 68 -13.79 2.83 7.08
CA TYR A 68 -13.44 3.42 5.78
C TYR A 68 -13.37 2.39 4.66
N PHE A 69 -12.95 1.17 4.98
CA PHE A 69 -12.75 0.11 3.99
C PHE A 69 -13.97 -0.82 3.83
N GLY A 70 -14.87 -0.81 4.81
CA GLY A 70 -16.02 -1.70 4.87
C GLY A 70 -15.68 -3.08 5.45
N LYS A 71 -16.66 -3.66 6.14
CA LYS A 71 -16.48 -4.93 6.87
C LYS A 71 -16.04 -6.09 5.95
N ILE A 72 -16.69 -6.23 4.80
CA ILE A 72 -16.42 -7.34 3.85
C ILE A 72 -14.97 -7.30 3.38
N TYR A 73 -14.49 -6.12 2.94
CA TYR A 73 -13.11 -5.98 2.48
C TYR A 73 -12.10 -6.17 3.62
N SER A 74 -12.38 -5.66 4.79
CA SER A 74 -11.51 -5.82 5.97
C SER A 74 -11.35 -7.28 6.38
N TYR A 75 -12.44 -8.06 6.39
CA TYR A 75 -12.39 -9.50 6.65
C TYR A 75 -11.67 -10.27 5.54
N TYR A 76 -11.94 -9.94 4.28
CA TYR A 76 -11.23 -10.50 3.14
C TYR A 76 -9.72 -10.26 3.25
N PHE A 77 -9.31 -9.02 3.51
CA PHE A 77 -7.90 -8.64 3.67
C PHE A 77 -7.25 -9.41 4.83
N LYS A 78 -7.89 -9.39 6.00
CA LYS A 78 -7.40 -10.10 7.20
C LYS A 78 -7.22 -11.59 6.96
N PHE A 79 -8.20 -12.24 6.34
CA PHE A 79 -8.14 -13.67 6.03
C PHE A 79 -7.00 -13.97 5.06
N ASN A 80 -6.94 -13.26 3.93
CA ASN A 80 -5.94 -13.54 2.90
C ASN A 80 -4.51 -13.21 3.38
N LEU A 81 -4.31 -12.13 4.13
CA LEU A 81 -3.02 -11.83 4.72
C LEU A 81 -2.61 -12.92 5.73
N GLY A 82 -3.55 -13.40 6.56
CA GLY A 82 -3.28 -14.51 7.48
C GLY A 82 -2.88 -15.79 6.76
N VAL A 83 -3.44 -16.08 5.60
CA VAL A 83 -3.02 -17.21 4.74
C VAL A 83 -1.66 -16.94 4.10
N THR A 84 -1.45 -15.74 3.56
CA THR A 84 -0.18 -15.31 2.96
C THR A 84 0.98 -15.49 3.92
N LEU A 85 0.84 -15.02 5.16
CA LEU A 85 1.89 -15.13 6.19
C LEU A 85 2.30 -16.57 6.53
N ARG A 86 1.45 -17.55 6.26
CA ARG A 86 1.80 -18.98 6.46
C ARG A 86 2.73 -19.53 5.37
N HIS A 87 2.81 -18.84 4.26
CA HIS A 87 3.57 -19.24 3.08
C HIS A 87 4.66 -18.22 2.73
N THR A 88 4.98 -17.34 3.66
CA THR A 88 5.96 -16.26 3.48
C THR A 88 7.27 -16.65 4.17
N ASP A 89 8.36 -16.58 3.42
CA ASP A 89 9.71 -16.82 3.95
C ASP A 89 10.33 -15.56 4.55
N MET A 90 9.95 -14.36 4.05
CA MET A 90 10.47 -13.08 4.54
C MET A 90 9.48 -11.94 4.33
N ILE A 91 9.46 -10.99 5.26
CA ILE A 91 8.61 -9.80 5.20
C ILE A 91 9.48 -8.55 5.09
N LEU A 92 9.12 -7.66 4.16
CA LEU A 92 9.60 -6.28 4.12
C LEU A 92 8.55 -5.36 4.70
N TYR A 93 8.94 -4.53 5.65
CA TYR A 93 8.10 -3.46 6.19
C TYR A 93 8.61 -2.10 5.71
N ASN A 94 7.70 -1.18 5.44
CA ASN A 94 8.05 0.19 5.06
C ASN A 94 8.24 1.12 6.28
N SER A 95 7.90 0.66 7.49
CA SER A 95 8.09 1.38 8.75
C SER A 95 8.03 0.44 9.95
N GLU A 96 8.62 0.85 11.09
CA GLU A 96 8.49 0.14 12.36
C GLU A 96 7.02 0.05 12.80
N GLN A 97 6.24 1.12 12.60
CA GLN A 97 4.82 1.12 12.93
C GLN A 97 4.06 0.02 12.18
N THR A 98 4.34 -0.16 10.88
CA THR A 98 3.70 -1.23 10.09
C THR A 98 4.08 -2.62 10.61
N LYS A 99 5.32 -2.79 11.06
CA LYS A 99 5.77 -4.02 11.70
C LYS A 99 5.00 -4.29 12.98
N ASP A 100 4.98 -3.32 13.90
CA ASP A 100 4.30 -3.44 15.18
C ASP A 100 2.80 -3.74 15.00
N ASP A 101 2.14 -3.03 14.11
CA ASP A 101 0.75 -3.25 13.76
C ASP A 101 0.53 -4.67 13.19
N THR A 102 1.41 -5.12 12.30
CA THR A 102 1.31 -6.48 11.73
C THR A 102 1.46 -7.54 12.80
N GLU A 103 2.44 -7.40 13.68
CA GLU A 103 2.71 -8.34 14.76
C GLU A 103 1.61 -8.34 15.84
N MET A 104 0.95 -7.21 16.04
CA MET A 104 -0.23 -7.12 16.91
C MET A 104 -1.42 -7.89 16.36
N TYR A 105 -1.74 -7.74 15.07
CA TYR A 105 -2.87 -8.43 14.44
C TYR A 105 -2.56 -9.89 14.07
N PHE A 106 -1.29 -10.20 13.81
CA PHE A 106 -0.79 -11.51 13.41
C PHE A 106 0.45 -11.90 14.23
N PRO A 107 0.31 -12.34 15.48
CA PRO A 107 1.46 -12.66 16.36
C PRO A 107 2.45 -13.67 15.76
N LYS A 108 1.99 -14.51 14.82
CA LYS A 108 2.86 -15.46 14.11
C LYS A 108 3.86 -14.76 13.17
N ALA A 109 3.59 -13.52 12.75
CA ALA A 109 4.50 -12.74 11.93
C ALA A 109 5.86 -12.52 12.61
N LYS A 110 5.91 -12.44 13.95
CA LYS A 110 7.14 -12.33 14.75
C LYS A 110 8.17 -13.44 14.47
N LYS A 111 7.71 -14.59 13.99
CA LYS A 111 8.55 -15.75 13.70
C LYS A 111 9.08 -15.79 12.26
N ILE A 112 8.59 -14.89 11.41
CA ILE A 112 9.01 -14.79 10.02
C ILE A 112 10.18 -13.81 9.96
N PRO A 113 11.31 -14.16 9.32
CA PRO A 113 12.38 -13.22 9.08
C PRO A 113 11.87 -11.93 8.44
N SER A 114 12.28 -10.79 8.95
CA SER A 114 11.82 -9.50 8.42
C SER A 114 12.91 -8.45 8.43
N CYS A 115 12.77 -7.47 7.56
CA CYS A 115 13.56 -6.25 7.60
C CYS A 115 12.70 -5.03 7.24
N ASN A 116 13.17 -3.86 7.63
CA ASN A 116 12.56 -2.61 7.23
C ASN A 116 13.26 -2.10 5.98
N ALA A 117 12.48 -1.80 4.94
CA ALA A 117 12.96 -1.23 3.71
C ALA A 117 12.64 0.27 3.69
N TYR A 118 13.68 1.08 3.73
CA TYR A 118 13.56 2.54 3.62
C TYR A 118 14.08 3.02 2.28
N ILE A 119 13.41 4.00 1.70
CA ILE A 119 13.95 4.73 0.56
C ILE A 119 14.98 5.70 1.10
N ILE A 120 16.28 5.39 0.90
CA ILE A 120 17.38 6.18 1.44
C ILE A 120 17.82 7.29 0.47
N SER A 121 17.58 7.13 -0.83
CA SER A 121 17.94 8.13 -1.83
C SER A 121 16.71 8.83 -2.38
N ASN A 122 16.66 10.14 -2.18
CA ASN A 122 15.70 10.98 -2.86
C ASN A 122 16.41 11.72 -4.02
N PRO A 123 16.08 11.43 -5.28
CA PRO A 123 16.64 12.18 -6.41
C PRO A 123 16.25 13.67 -6.42
N LEU A 124 15.28 14.04 -5.56
CA LEU A 124 14.88 15.43 -5.33
C LEU A 124 15.80 16.16 -4.32
N THR A 125 16.95 15.62 -3.97
CA THR A 125 17.90 16.21 -2.99
C THR A 125 18.62 17.47 -3.46
N ARG A 126 18.43 17.96 -4.66
CA ARG A 126 18.64 19.37 -4.92
C ARG A 126 17.45 20.16 -4.39
N TYR A 127 17.46 20.38 -3.07
CA TYR A 127 16.56 21.35 -2.47
C TYR A 127 16.85 22.71 -3.13
N VAL A 128 16.08 23.03 -4.13
CA VAL A 128 15.92 24.41 -4.57
C VAL A 128 14.85 24.95 -3.62
N PRO A 129 15.19 25.91 -2.74
CA PRO A 129 14.18 26.52 -1.90
C PRO A 129 13.04 27.00 -2.81
N PRO A 130 11.80 26.58 -2.55
CA PRO A 130 10.69 27.03 -3.37
C PRO A 130 10.69 28.56 -3.31
N LYS A 131 10.54 29.21 -4.46
CA LYS A 131 10.08 30.61 -4.45
C LYS A 131 8.82 30.63 -3.63
N ASP A 132 8.73 31.51 -2.63
CA ASP A 132 7.48 31.63 -1.85
C ASP A 132 6.37 32.09 -2.82
N GLU A 133 5.69 31.14 -3.44
CA GLU A 133 4.60 31.40 -4.38
C GLU A 133 3.31 31.78 -3.63
N ASN A 134 3.42 31.90 -2.31
CA ASN A 134 2.39 32.48 -1.45
C ASN A 134 1.06 31.69 -1.45
N TYR A 135 1.11 30.37 -1.56
CA TYR A 135 -0.07 29.49 -1.48
C TYR A 135 0.15 28.29 -0.55
N PHE A 136 -0.95 27.68 -0.08
CA PHE A 136 -0.94 26.37 0.54
C PHE A 136 -1.21 25.30 -0.53
N LEU A 137 -0.45 24.20 -0.50
CA LEU A 137 -0.63 23.10 -1.43
C LEU A 137 -0.96 21.80 -0.68
N TYR A 138 -2.05 21.16 -1.05
CA TYR A 138 -2.34 19.77 -0.70
C TYR A 138 -2.20 18.90 -1.94
N VAL A 139 -1.47 17.79 -1.82
CA VAL A 139 -1.31 16.80 -2.90
C VAL A 139 -1.78 15.44 -2.40
N GLY A 140 -2.77 14.86 -3.05
CA GLY A 140 -3.28 13.51 -2.73
C GLY A 140 -4.73 13.32 -3.10
N ASN A 141 -5.21 12.07 -3.04
CA ASN A 141 -6.62 11.78 -3.27
C ASN A 141 -7.50 12.46 -2.21
N MET A 142 -8.63 13.01 -2.64
CA MET A 142 -9.57 13.75 -1.77
C MET A 142 -10.50 12.77 -1.05
N GLU A 143 -9.93 12.01 -0.12
CA GLU A 143 -10.63 11.02 0.71
C GLU A 143 -10.84 11.56 2.13
N LYS A 144 -12.00 11.26 2.75
CA LYS A 144 -12.26 11.60 4.16
C LYS A 144 -11.18 11.11 5.11
N ARG A 145 -10.62 9.94 4.83
CA ARG A 145 -9.52 9.34 5.60
C ARG A 145 -8.28 10.23 5.69
N LYS A 146 -8.04 11.05 4.67
CA LYS A 146 -6.89 11.99 4.61
C LYS A 146 -7.18 13.36 5.22
N GLY A 147 -8.36 13.55 5.81
CA GLY A 147 -8.71 14.77 6.52
C GLY A 147 -8.89 16.02 5.64
N VAL A 148 -9.19 15.84 4.35
CA VAL A 148 -9.37 16.97 3.42
C VAL A 148 -10.53 17.86 3.85
N ASP A 149 -11.57 17.30 4.43
CA ASP A 149 -12.69 18.02 5.01
C ASP A 149 -12.26 18.91 6.20
N ILE A 150 -11.33 18.43 7.01
CA ILE A 150 -10.74 19.19 8.12
C ILE A 150 -9.87 20.31 7.56
N LEU A 151 -9.04 20.02 6.55
CA LEU A 151 -8.21 21.02 5.88
C LEU A 151 -9.07 22.15 5.30
N VAL A 152 -10.16 21.83 4.61
CA VAL A 152 -11.07 22.84 4.03
C VAL A 152 -11.74 23.69 5.12
N LYS A 153 -12.14 23.09 6.26
CA LYS A 153 -12.70 23.84 7.39
C LYS A 153 -11.65 24.78 8.01
N ALA A 154 -10.44 24.29 8.21
CA ALA A 154 -9.34 25.10 8.72
C ALA A 154 -9.00 26.27 7.77
N TYR A 155 -9.01 26.01 6.46
CA TYR A 155 -8.77 27.03 5.46
C TYR A 155 -9.89 28.10 5.43
N ARG A 156 -11.16 27.72 5.59
CA ARG A 156 -12.26 28.69 5.72
C ARG A 156 -12.05 29.63 6.91
N ARG A 157 -11.71 29.06 8.07
CA ARG A 157 -11.41 29.86 9.26
C ARG A 157 -10.21 30.78 9.04
N TYR A 158 -9.14 30.30 8.41
CA TYR A 158 -8.01 31.13 8.03
C TYR A 158 -8.43 32.33 7.16
N ARG A 159 -9.35 32.13 6.20
CA ARG A 159 -9.89 33.20 5.35
C ARG A 159 -10.75 34.20 6.14
N GLU A 160 -11.58 33.72 7.06
CA GLU A 160 -12.42 34.55 7.95
C GLU A 160 -11.57 35.42 8.89
N GLU A 161 -10.41 34.91 9.31
CA GLU A 161 -9.44 35.63 10.15
C GLU A 161 -8.52 36.60 9.33
N GLY A 162 -8.83 36.83 8.04
CA GLY A 162 -8.11 37.78 7.17
C GLY A 162 -6.94 37.19 6.39
N GLY A 163 -6.75 35.87 6.42
CA GLY A 163 -5.72 35.19 5.65
C GLY A 163 -5.93 35.38 4.14
N THR A 164 -4.84 35.62 3.39
CA THR A 164 -4.90 35.97 1.96
C THR A 164 -4.36 34.86 1.03
N ARG A 165 -3.55 33.94 1.56
CA ARG A 165 -2.93 32.86 0.75
C ARG A 165 -3.99 31.91 0.21
N PRO A 166 -4.02 31.57 -1.10
CA PRO A 166 -4.92 30.57 -1.64
C PRO A 166 -4.55 29.16 -1.21
N LEU A 167 -5.52 28.26 -1.17
CA LEU A 167 -5.32 26.81 -1.01
C LEU A 167 -5.54 26.13 -2.35
N ILE A 168 -4.53 25.41 -2.80
CA ILE A 168 -4.57 24.57 -4.01
C ILE A 168 -4.71 23.11 -3.57
N LEU A 169 -5.70 22.42 -4.13
CA LEU A 169 -5.91 20.98 -3.92
C LEU A 169 -5.58 20.25 -5.23
N ALA A 170 -4.57 19.40 -5.19
CA ALA A 170 -4.13 18.59 -6.34
C ALA A 170 -4.36 17.10 -6.06
N GLY A 171 -5.19 16.44 -6.87
CA GLY A 171 -5.49 15.01 -6.77
C GLY A 171 -6.87 14.66 -7.30
N ASN A 172 -7.20 13.36 -7.23
CA ASN A 172 -8.48 12.86 -7.71
C ASN A 172 -9.55 12.94 -6.61
N MET A 173 -10.77 13.35 -7.00
CA MET A 173 -11.97 13.16 -6.18
C MET A 173 -12.44 11.70 -6.32
N GLN A 174 -12.64 11.03 -5.19
CA GLN A 174 -13.25 9.69 -5.12
C GLN A 174 -14.63 9.78 -4.48
#